data_a9d8af3eeb921d1d3d2da344cb9db3ce
#
_entry.id   a9d8af3eeb921d1d3d2da344cb9db3ce
#
_cell.length_a   1.000
_cell.length_b   1.000
_cell.length_c   1.000
_cell.angle_alpha   90.00
_cell.angle_beta   90.00
_cell.angle_gamma   90.00
#
_symmetry.space_group_name_H-M   'P 1'
#
loop_
_entity.id
_entity.type
_entity.pdbx_description
1 polymer ?
#
loop_
_entity_poly.entity_id
_entity_poly.type
_entity_poly.pdbx_seq_one_letter_code
_entity_poly.pdbx_strand_id
1 'polypeptide(L)'
;MANAGFSAPVEYFGQGSSTVIGLKSSTESRDYAVKVTATDARGDIVARDLAGVRISPSAVYNVKAGGDLYLELGSVNTVDTDVVVLLGCDIRTSAASAPEVTLSGESIQTDGTASSTVELPAIALSPRHKAQILAGAFTLAGAGCNLTSCSLSARANITRATKSGDTVAHDVSGTEIVVSGTVQQTGATAPTIEAADGWELTTPKSKANPDEGYIEWTFEATKAAASTEPV
;
A
#
# COMPACT_ATOMS: atom_id res chain seq x y z
N MET A 1 26.10 23.38 19.76
CA MET A 1 25.49 22.75 18.58
C MET A 1 24.04 22.50 18.93
N ALA A 2 23.13 23.28 18.34
CA ALA A 2 21.70 23.07 18.55
C ALA A 2 21.30 21.79 17.82
N ASN A 3 20.75 20.84 18.51
CA ASN A 3 20.05 19.72 17.90
C ASN A 3 18.93 20.30 17.05
N ALA A 4 19.04 20.19 15.72
CA ALA A 4 17.90 20.38 14.87
C ALA A 4 16.85 19.35 15.29
N GLY A 5 15.82 19.83 15.99
CA GLY A 5 14.71 19.00 16.36
C GLY A 5 14.06 18.52 15.08
N PHE A 6 14.16 17.23 14.79
CA PHE A 6 13.28 16.58 13.83
C PHE A 6 11.87 16.70 14.40
N SER A 7 11.11 17.71 13.98
CA SER A 7 9.67 17.63 14.06
C SER A 7 9.28 16.51 13.10
N ALA A 8 8.86 15.37 13.64
CA ALA A 8 8.28 14.32 12.82
C ALA A 8 7.17 14.96 11.97
N PRO A 9 7.16 14.77 10.65
CA PRO A 9 6.08 15.27 9.81
C PRO A 9 4.78 14.70 10.36
N VAL A 10 3.88 15.59 10.72
CA VAL A 10 2.74 15.26 11.58
C VAL A 10 1.72 14.43 10.82
N GLU A 11 1.72 14.46 9.49
CA GLU A 11 0.69 13.77 8.69
C GLU A 11 1.24 13.27 7.35
N TYR A 12 1.49 11.98 7.26
CA TYR A 12 1.67 11.32 5.98
C TYR A 12 0.33 10.70 5.54
N PHE A 13 -0.10 11.02 4.32
CA PHE A 13 -1.30 10.47 3.68
C PHE A 13 -2.59 10.61 4.53
N GLY A 14 -2.74 11.73 5.25
CA GLY A 14 -3.92 11.99 6.07
C GLY A 14 -4.07 11.09 7.31
N GLN A 15 -3.05 10.30 7.66
CA GLN A 15 -3.12 9.31 8.74
C GLN A 15 -2.54 9.81 10.08
N GLY A 16 -2.16 11.06 10.19
CA GLY A 16 -1.57 11.62 11.41
C GLY A 16 -2.49 11.56 12.63
N SER A 17 -3.77 11.75 12.43
CA SER A 17 -4.82 11.66 13.45
C SER A 17 -5.38 10.26 13.67
N SER A 18 -4.90 9.23 12.95
CA SER A 18 -5.41 7.87 13.08
C SER A 18 -5.18 7.32 14.49
N THR A 19 -6.25 6.79 15.09
CA THR A 19 -6.18 6.07 16.37
C THR A 19 -5.69 4.63 16.19
N VAL A 20 -5.83 4.06 15.01
CA VAL A 20 -5.51 2.66 14.69
C VAL A 20 -4.04 2.48 14.38
N ILE A 21 -3.45 3.38 13.58
CA ILE A 21 -2.06 3.29 13.13
C ILE A 21 -1.23 4.49 13.57
N GLY A 22 0.08 4.34 13.65
CA GLY A 22 1.02 5.41 13.96
C GLY A 22 2.30 5.31 13.16
N LEU A 23 2.77 6.45 12.67
CA LEU A 23 3.96 6.54 11.85
C LEU A 23 5.16 5.91 12.57
N LYS A 24 5.83 4.98 11.89
CA LYS A 24 7.07 4.32 12.31
C LYS A 24 8.27 4.93 11.61
N SER A 25 8.19 5.05 10.29
CA SER A 25 9.23 5.62 9.45
C SER A 25 8.65 6.16 8.16
N SER A 26 9.34 7.09 7.54
CA SER A 26 9.02 7.59 6.23
C SER A 26 10.26 7.73 5.39
N THR A 27 10.10 7.60 4.09
CA THR A 27 11.13 7.83 3.08
C THR A 27 10.55 8.67 1.96
N GLU A 28 11.37 9.48 1.35
CA GLU A 28 11.01 10.29 0.21
C GLU A 28 12.10 10.15 -0.83
N SER A 29 11.73 9.81 -2.06
CA SER A 29 12.64 9.85 -3.20
C SER A 29 12.24 10.99 -4.12
N ARG A 30 13.25 11.68 -4.67
CA ARG A 30 13.06 12.77 -5.62
C ARG A 30 13.71 12.40 -6.94
N ASP A 31 12.98 12.54 -8.04
CA ASP A 31 13.50 12.40 -9.40
C ASP A 31 13.02 13.56 -10.27
N TYR A 32 13.66 13.73 -11.41
CA TYR A 32 13.29 14.77 -12.37
C TYR A 32 12.66 14.10 -13.59
N ALA A 33 11.47 14.55 -13.96
CA ALA A 33 10.75 14.04 -15.12
C ALA A 33 11.41 14.43 -16.44
N VAL A 34 12.07 15.61 -16.45
CA VAL A 34 12.77 16.15 -17.62
C VAL A 34 14.22 16.42 -17.24
N LYS A 35 15.14 15.77 -17.97
CA LYS A 35 16.60 16.00 -17.86
C LYS A 35 17.10 16.41 -19.23
N VAL A 36 17.25 17.72 -19.46
CA VAL A 36 17.78 18.26 -20.72
C VAL A 36 19.25 18.58 -20.55
N THR A 37 20.05 18.07 -21.48
CA THR A 37 21.50 18.32 -21.51
C THR A 37 21.84 18.99 -22.82
N ALA A 38 22.40 20.20 -22.76
CA ALA A 38 22.97 20.87 -23.93
C ALA A 38 24.47 20.56 -24.01
N THR A 39 24.91 20.18 -25.19
CA THR A 39 26.33 19.93 -25.50
C THR A 39 26.83 20.96 -26.50
N ASP A 40 28.09 21.35 -26.40
CA ASP A 40 28.76 22.17 -27.39
C ASP A 40 29.16 21.38 -28.66
N ALA A 41 29.79 22.05 -29.61
CA ALA A 41 30.25 21.41 -30.85
C ALA A 41 31.35 20.35 -30.63
N ARG A 42 31.93 20.26 -29.47
CA ARG A 42 32.93 19.25 -29.07
C ARG A 42 32.33 18.07 -28.33
N GLY A 43 31.02 18.13 -28.01
CA GLY A 43 30.34 17.13 -27.23
C GLY A 43 30.42 17.32 -25.71
N ASP A 44 31.00 18.44 -25.26
CA ASP A 44 31.07 18.76 -23.85
C ASP A 44 29.71 19.28 -23.34
N ILE A 45 29.31 18.86 -22.15
CA ILE A 45 28.07 19.32 -21.52
C ILE A 45 28.25 20.73 -21.04
N VAL A 46 27.57 21.70 -21.69
CA VAL A 46 27.62 23.12 -21.37
C VAL A 46 26.45 23.59 -20.51
N ALA A 47 25.36 22.88 -20.51
CA ALA A 47 24.21 23.17 -19.65
C ALA A 47 23.42 21.92 -19.32
N ARG A 48 22.80 21.89 -18.13
CA ARG A 48 21.80 20.90 -17.74
C ARG A 48 20.58 21.65 -17.22
N ASP A 49 19.43 21.29 -17.72
CA ASP A 49 18.15 21.77 -17.20
C ASP A 49 17.40 20.57 -16.60
N LEU A 50 16.89 20.73 -15.38
CA LEU A 50 16.17 19.73 -14.64
C LEU A 50 14.80 20.33 -14.33
N ALA A 51 13.75 19.77 -14.92
CA ALA A 51 12.39 20.23 -14.72
C ALA A 51 11.47 19.07 -14.31
N GLY A 52 10.37 19.41 -13.68
CA GLY A 52 9.37 18.44 -13.26
C GLY A 52 9.87 17.55 -12.13
N VAL A 53 10.03 18.11 -10.94
CA VAL A 53 10.38 17.29 -9.75
C VAL A 53 9.23 16.37 -9.43
N ARG A 54 9.52 15.07 -9.42
CA ARG A 54 8.61 14.04 -8.95
C ARG A 54 9.09 13.53 -7.60
N ILE A 55 8.24 13.67 -6.59
CA ILE A 55 8.49 13.19 -5.25
C ILE A 55 7.65 11.95 -5.04
N SER A 56 8.27 10.89 -4.55
CA SER A 56 7.59 9.62 -4.27
C SER A 56 7.76 9.30 -2.79
N PRO A 57 6.83 9.77 -1.94
CA PRO A 57 6.84 9.48 -0.52
C PRO A 57 6.35 8.06 -0.25
N SER A 58 6.91 7.45 0.78
CA SER A 58 6.45 6.19 1.36
C SER A 58 6.51 6.28 2.87
N ALA A 59 5.47 5.81 3.54
CA ALA A 59 5.38 5.82 4.99
C ALA A 59 5.00 4.44 5.53
N VAL A 60 5.71 3.99 6.55
CA VAL A 60 5.45 2.74 7.26
C VAL A 60 4.84 3.08 8.61
N TYR A 61 3.74 2.41 8.93
CA TYR A 61 2.98 2.59 10.17
C TYR A 61 2.94 1.29 10.96
N ASN A 62 3.02 1.40 12.28
CA ASN A 62 2.66 0.32 13.20
C ASN A 62 1.19 0.43 13.59
N VAL A 63 0.53 -0.70 13.79
CA VAL A 63 -0.82 -0.75 14.38
C VAL A 63 -0.71 -0.48 15.87
N LYS A 64 -1.34 0.61 16.35
CA LYS A 64 -1.35 1.04 17.76
C LYS A 64 -2.52 0.45 18.54
N ALA A 65 -3.69 0.43 17.93
CA ALA A 65 -4.93 -0.03 18.55
C ALA A 65 -5.74 -0.89 17.59
N GLY A 66 -6.64 -1.71 18.11
CA GLY A 66 -7.59 -2.44 17.29
C GLY A 66 -8.66 -1.51 16.72
N GLY A 67 -9.02 -1.73 15.46
CA GLY A 67 -10.03 -0.94 14.76
C GLY A 67 -9.96 -1.11 13.26
N ASP A 68 -10.88 -0.47 12.57
CA ASP A 68 -10.96 -0.48 11.12
C ASP A 68 -10.11 0.66 10.54
N LEU A 69 -9.30 0.33 9.56
CA LEU A 69 -8.57 1.28 8.74
C LEU A 69 -9.33 1.48 7.43
N TYR A 70 -9.63 2.72 7.12
CA TYR A 70 -10.27 3.15 5.88
C TYR A 70 -9.25 3.90 5.04
N LEU A 71 -9.08 3.48 3.81
CA LEU A 71 -8.13 4.07 2.87
C LEU A 71 -8.81 4.27 1.51
N GLU A 72 -8.44 5.35 0.87
CA GLU A 72 -8.93 5.74 -0.44
C GLU A 72 -7.74 6.06 -1.35
N LEU A 73 -7.47 5.18 -2.31
CA LEU A 73 -6.41 5.40 -3.30
C LEU A 73 -6.85 6.49 -4.28
N GLY A 74 -5.93 7.35 -4.67
CA GLY A 74 -6.23 8.55 -5.45
C GLY A 74 -6.53 9.77 -4.59
N SER A 75 -6.72 9.61 -3.27
CA SER A 75 -6.92 10.75 -2.37
C SER A 75 -5.70 11.66 -2.34
N VAL A 76 -5.99 12.96 -2.36
CA VAL A 76 -4.97 14.01 -2.32
C VAL A 76 -4.65 14.36 -0.88
N ASN A 77 -3.38 14.35 -0.55
CA ASN A 77 -2.88 14.60 0.80
C ASN A 77 -1.70 15.59 0.73
N THR A 78 -1.41 16.25 1.84
CA THR A 78 -0.22 17.09 1.96
C THR A 78 0.84 16.33 2.76
N VAL A 79 2.04 16.28 2.23
CA VAL A 79 3.22 15.74 2.91
C VAL A 79 4.24 16.86 2.96
N ASP A 80 4.52 17.35 4.16
CA ASP A 80 5.31 18.57 4.35
C ASP A 80 4.69 19.79 3.62
N THR A 81 5.30 20.23 2.54
CA THR A 81 4.78 21.30 1.67
C THR A 81 4.29 20.77 0.31
N ASP A 82 4.50 19.50 0.04
CA ASP A 82 4.18 18.88 -1.23
C ASP A 82 2.79 18.26 -1.21
N VAL A 83 2.05 18.44 -2.28
CA VAL A 83 0.76 17.79 -2.50
C VAL A 83 1.02 16.45 -3.14
N VAL A 84 0.53 15.36 -2.52
CA VAL A 84 0.76 13.99 -2.97
C VAL A 84 -0.54 13.22 -3.08
N VAL A 85 -0.56 12.27 -4.00
CA VAL A 85 -1.67 11.33 -4.20
C VAL A 85 -1.28 10.00 -3.58
N LEU A 86 -2.17 9.41 -2.78
CA LEU A 86 -2.01 8.05 -2.27
C LEU A 86 -2.25 7.03 -3.40
N LEU A 87 -1.25 6.24 -3.74
CA LEU A 87 -1.31 5.30 -4.87
C LEU A 87 -1.21 3.84 -4.46
N GLY A 88 -0.66 3.55 -3.30
CA GLY A 88 -0.45 2.18 -2.88
C GLY A 88 -0.60 1.96 -1.39
N CYS A 89 -1.12 0.79 -1.05
CA CYS A 89 -1.25 0.30 0.31
C CYS A 89 -0.77 -1.16 0.35
N ASP A 90 0.18 -1.44 1.25
CA ASP A 90 0.62 -2.79 1.57
C ASP A 90 0.47 -3.02 3.07
N ILE A 91 -0.27 -4.05 3.47
CA ILE A 91 -0.50 -4.42 4.87
C ILE A 91 0.01 -5.83 5.11
N ARG A 92 0.68 -6.04 6.22
CA ARG A 92 1.19 -7.37 6.61
C ARG A 92 0.84 -7.67 8.06
N THR A 93 0.28 -8.85 8.27
CA THR A 93 0.02 -9.40 9.60
C THR A 93 0.63 -10.79 9.70
N SER A 94 1.25 -11.11 10.81
CA SER A 94 1.81 -12.44 11.04
C SER A 94 1.82 -12.81 12.52
N ALA A 95 1.95 -14.10 12.81
CA ALA A 95 2.15 -14.58 14.17
C ALA A 95 3.53 -14.23 14.73
N ALA A 96 4.51 -13.96 13.86
CA ALA A 96 5.91 -13.74 14.23
C ALA A 96 6.29 -12.26 14.39
N SER A 97 5.51 -11.34 13.82
CA SER A 97 5.85 -9.91 13.80
C SER A 97 4.65 -9.02 14.11
N ALA A 98 4.93 -7.80 14.57
CA ALA A 98 3.92 -6.77 14.67
C ALA A 98 3.33 -6.46 13.28
N PRO A 99 2.03 -6.18 13.19
CA PRO A 99 1.42 -5.79 11.93
C PRO A 99 1.92 -4.42 11.48
N GLU A 100 2.15 -4.31 10.17
CA GLU A 100 2.64 -3.09 9.53
C GLU A 100 1.75 -2.69 8.36
N VAL A 101 1.60 -1.39 8.18
CA VAL A 101 0.90 -0.75 7.05
C VAL A 101 1.90 0.14 6.34
N THR A 102 2.11 -0.07 5.04
CA THR A 102 2.94 0.78 4.20
C THR A 102 2.05 1.50 3.20
N LEU A 103 2.14 2.82 3.19
CA LEU A 103 1.45 3.68 2.23
C LEU A 103 2.48 4.32 1.31
N SER A 104 2.15 4.45 0.03
CA SER A 104 3.03 5.04 -0.97
C SER A 104 2.25 5.95 -1.92
N GLY A 105 2.91 6.98 -2.40
CA GLY A 105 2.28 7.99 -3.25
C GLY A 105 3.25 8.69 -4.19
N GLU A 106 2.75 9.69 -4.87
CA GLU A 106 3.50 10.53 -5.81
C GLU A 106 3.03 11.98 -5.70
N SER A 107 3.97 12.92 -5.83
CA SER A 107 3.64 14.35 -5.85
C SER A 107 2.90 14.74 -7.11
N ILE A 108 1.98 15.68 -6.95
CA ILE A 108 1.28 16.36 -8.04
C ILE A 108 1.33 17.88 -7.81
N GLN A 109 1.35 18.62 -8.90
CA GLN A 109 1.00 20.04 -8.85
C GLN A 109 -0.50 20.15 -9.06
N THR A 110 -1.23 20.56 -8.02
CA THR A 110 -2.68 20.72 -8.14
C THR A 110 -3.01 22.01 -8.86
N ASP A 111 -3.81 21.93 -9.89
CA ASP A 111 -4.55 23.05 -10.47
C ASP A 111 -5.98 23.15 -9.90
N GLY A 112 -6.30 22.33 -8.89
CA GLY A 112 -7.63 22.25 -8.29
C GLY A 112 -8.56 21.27 -8.98
N THR A 113 -8.09 20.45 -9.93
CA THR A 113 -8.92 19.45 -10.60
C THR A 113 -9.17 18.26 -9.66
N ALA A 114 -10.42 17.95 -9.39
CA ALA A 114 -10.81 16.76 -8.69
C ALA A 114 -10.46 15.51 -9.53
N SER A 115 -9.96 14.48 -8.88
CA SER A 115 -9.64 13.20 -9.50
C SER A 115 -10.56 12.11 -8.97
N SER A 116 -10.73 11.06 -9.76
CA SER A 116 -11.39 9.84 -9.30
C SER A 116 -10.57 9.16 -8.19
N THR A 117 -11.27 8.45 -7.33
CA THR A 117 -10.67 7.71 -6.21
C THR A 117 -11.14 6.26 -6.20
N VAL A 118 -10.42 5.40 -5.50
CA VAL A 118 -10.77 3.99 -5.28
C VAL A 118 -10.82 3.72 -3.79
N GLU A 119 -12.02 3.48 -3.27
CA GLU A 119 -12.23 3.12 -1.88
C GLU A 119 -11.81 1.66 -1.64
N LEU A 120 -10.93 1.43 -0.66
CA LEU A 120 -10.58 0.10 -0.22
C LEU A 120 -11.62 -0.42 0.78
N PRO A 121 -11.90 -1.73 0.82
CA PRO A 121 -12.73 -2.32 1.87
C PRO A 121 -12.19 -1.97 3.26
N ALA A 122 -13.06 -1.85 4.24
CA ALA A 122 -12.66 -1.67 5.64
C ALA A 122 -11.69 -2.79 6.07
N ILE A 123 -10.55 -2.41 6.64
CA ILE A 123 -9.48 -3.33 7.00
C ILE A 123 -9.38 -3.38 8.52
N ALA A 124 -9.98 -4.39 9.13
CA ALA A 124 -9.90 -4.61 10.57
C ALA A 124 -8.47 -4.98 10.96
N LEU A 125 -7.86 -4.22 11.86
CA LEU A 125 -6.51 -4.42 12.35
C LEU A 125 -6.48 -4.61 13.87
N SER A 126 -5.47 -5.33 14.36
CA SER A 126 -5.20 -5.49 15.78
C SER A 126 -3.70 -5.38 16.02
N PRO A 127 -3.23 -4.73 17.09
CA PRO A 127 -1.83 -4.57 17.40
C PRO A 127 -1.13 -5.87 17.85
N ARG A 128 -1.86 -6.97 17.96
CA ARG A 128 -1.31 -8.26 18.41
C ARG A 128 -0.48 -8.91 17.32
N HIS A 129 0.58 -9.61 17.70
CA HIS A 129 1.36 -10.51 16.84
C HIS A 129 0.49 -11.74 16.49
N LYS A 130 -0.41 -11.56 15.54
CA LYS A 130 -1.32 -12.59 15.07
C LYS A 130 -1.67 -12.32 13.61
N ALA A 131 -1.60 -13.34 12.78
CA ALA A 131 -2.15 -13.24 11.44
C ALA A 131 -3.67 -13.01 11.51
N GLN A 132 -4.17 -12.12 10.67
CA GLN A 132 -5.57 -11.72 10.62
C GLN A 132 -6.04 -11.77 9.17
N ILE A 133 -7.27 -12.19 8.95
CA ILE A 133 -7.89 -12.13 7.63
C ILE A 133 -8.13 -10.65 7.32
N LEU A 134 -7.41 -10.14 6.31
CA LEU A 134 -7.50 -8.75 5.91
C LEU A 134 -8.67 -8.54 4.95
N ALA A 135 -9.34 -7.40 5.09
CA ALA A 135 -10.48 -6.98 4.27
C ALA A 135 -11.63 -8.03 4.16
N GLY A 136 -11.68 -8.98 5.08
CA GLY A 136 -12.67 -10.06 5.03
C GLY A 136 -12.60 -10.90 3.75
N ALA A 137 -11.43 -11.02 3.12
CA ALA A 137 -11.27 -11.57 1.78
C ALA A 137 -11.64 -13.06 1.65
N PHE A 138 -11.55 -13.81 2.74
CA PHE A 138 -11.81 -15.26 2.74
C PHE A 138 -12.24 -15.73 4.11
N THR A 139 -12.76 -16.96 4.16
CA THR A 139 -12.99 -17.71 5.42
C THR A 139 -12.02 -18.88 5.51
N LEU A 140 -11.65 -19.25 6.73
CA LEU A 140 -10.78 -20.38 7.02
C LEU A 140 -11.43 -21.29 8.06
N ALA A 141 -11.61 -22.57 7.72
CA ALA A 141 -12.08 -23.59 8.63
C ALA A 141 -11.20 -24.84 8.54
N GLY A 142 -11.16 -25.60 9.63
CA GLY A 142 -10.43 -26.88 9.73
C GLY A 142 -9.77 -27.06 11.09
N ALA A 143 -9.87 -28.26 11.64
CA ALA A 143 -9.21 -28.60 12.90
C ALA A 143 -7.68 -28.64 12.70
N GLY A 144 -6.93 -27.95 13.56
CA GLY A 144 -5.47 -27.86 13.47
C GLY A 144 -4.95 -26.98 12.35
N CYS A 145 -5.80 -26.11 11.76
CA CYS A 145 -5.42 -25.15 10.75
C CYS A 145 -5.29 -23.75 11.36
N ASN A 146 -4.12 -23.14 11.21
CA ASN A 146 -3.82 -21.83 11.76
C ASN A 146 -3.31 -20.90 10.66
N LEU A 147 -3.90 -19.72 10.53
CA LEU A 147 -3.36 -18.65 9.70
C LEU A 147 -2.08 -18.14 10.36
N THR A 148 -0.96 -18.19 9.64
CA THR A 148 0.36 -17.78 10.13
C THR A 148 0.79 -16.43 9.59
N SER A 149 0.36 -16.08 8.37
CA SER A 149 0.55 -14.77 7.79
C SER A 149 -0.59 -14.40 6.85
N CYS A 150 -0.85 -13.12 6.75
CA CYS A 150 -1.77 -12.55 5.76
C CYS A 150 -1.23 -11.20 5.33
N SER A 151 -1.26 -10.94 4.03
CA SER A 151 -0.89 -9.64 3.47
C SER A 151 -1.96 -9.14 2.52
N LEU A 152 -2.13 -7.83 2.46
CA LEU A 152 -2.98 -7.14 1.50
C LEU A 152 -2.11 -6.19 0.70
N SER A 153 -2.26 -6.17 -0.61
CA SER A 153 -1.65 -5.19 -1.50
C SER A 153 -2.70 -4.61 -2.43
N ALA A 154 -2.70 -3.29 -2.57
CA ALA A 154 -3.53 -2.58 -3.52
C ALA A 154 -2.72 -1.43 -4.13
N ARG A 155 -2.77 -1.28 -5.45
CA ARG A 155 -2.09 -0.20 -6.18
C ARG A 155 -3.01 0.38 -7.23
N ALA A 156 -3.23 1.69 -7.14
CA ALA A 156 -4.04 2.39 -8.13
C ALA A 156 -3.28 2.51 -9.46
N ASN A 157 -3.99 2.31 -10.55
CA ASN A 157 -3.54 2.70 -11.86
C ASN A 157 -3.79 4.19 -12.03
N ILE A 158 -2.76 4.94 -12.44
CA ILE A 158 -2.84 6.37 -12.58
C ILE A 158 -2.49 6.82 -14.01
N THR A 159 -3.38 7.63 -14.57
CA THR A 159 -3.12 8.38 -15.82
C THR A 159 -2.80 9.82 -15.44
N ARG A 160 -1.74 10.38 -16.01
CA ARG A 160 -1.23 11.70 -15.65
C ARG A 160 -1.32 12.64 -16.84
N ALA A 161 -1.81 13.88 -16.58
CA ALA A 161 -1.58 15.01 -17.47
C ALA A 161 -0.36 15.78 -16.95
N THR A 162 0.58 16.08 -17.84
CA THR A 162 1.82 16.78 -17.48
C THR A 162 1.95 18.10 -18.23
N LYS A 163 2.51 19.11 -17.55
CA LYS A 163 2.86 20.41 -18.14
C LYS A 163 4.28 20.76 -17.68
N SER A 164 5.17 20.99 -18.64
CA SER A 164 6.59 21.27 -18.38
C SER A 164 7.29 20.23 -17.49
N GLY A 165 6.82 18.95 -17.55
CA GLY A 165 7.34 17.86 -16.75
C GLY A 165 6.66 17.65 -15.39
N ASP A 166 5.90 18.62 -14.92
CA ASP A 166 5.13 18.48 -13.68
C ASP A 166 3.78 17.81 -13.93
N THR A 167 3.34 16.94 -13.02
CA THR A 167 1.99 16.37 -13.07
C THR A 167 1.00 17.41 -12.58
N VAL A 168 0.16 17.93 -13.47
CA VAL A 168 -0.84 18.97 -13.16
C VAL A 168 -2.23 18.44 -12.93
N ALA A 169 -2.53 17.25 -13.45
CA ALA A 169 -3.76 16.54 -13.18
C ALA A 169 -3.51 15.02 -13.22
N HIS A 170 -4.32 14.27 -12.52
CA HIS A 170 -4.27 12.81 -12.55
C HIS A 170 -5.69 12.25 -12.55
N ASP A 171 -5.82 11.06 -13.10
CA ASP A 171 -7.02 10.25 -13.05
C ASP A 171 -6.64 8.86 -12.55
N VAL A 172 -7.41 8.35 -11.60
CA VAL A 172 -7.20 7.03 -10.99
C VAL A 172 -8.24 6.09 -11.54
N SER A 173 -7.80 5.09 -12.28
CA SER A 173 -8.65 3.98 -12.71
C SER A 173 -8.72 2.90 -11.64
N GLY A 174 -9.67 1.96 -11.79
CA GLY A 174 -9.84 0.85 -10.88
C GLY A 174 -8.57 0.04 -10.66
N THR A 175 -8.48 -0.60 -9.52
CA THR A 175 -7.35 -1.43 -9.11
C THR A 175 -7.80 -2.84 -8.77
N GLU A 176 -6.85 -3.76 -8.73
CA GLU A 176 -7.00 -5.07 -8.13
C GLU A 176 -6.47 -5.04 -6.69
N ILE A 177 -7.29 -5.51 -5.76
CA ILE A 177 -6.91 -5.73 -4.37
C ILE A 177 -6.54 -7.20 -4.23
N VAL A 178 -5.33 -7.45 -3.76
CA VAL A 178 -4.80 -8.81 -3.59
C VAL A 178 -4.58 -9.08 -2.12
N VAL A 179 -5.16 -10.18 -1.62
CA VAL A 179 -4.94 -10.67 -0.25
C VAL A 179 -4.34 -12.06 -0.32
N SER A 180 -3.09 -12.21 0.14
CA SER A 180 -2.41 -13.50 0.20
C SER A 180 -2.40 -14.04 1.62
N GLY A 181 -2.60 -15.36 1.77
CA GLY A 181 -2.61 -16.03 3.06
C GLY A 181 -1.70 -17.25 3.10
N THR A 182 -1.12 -17.51 4.27
CA THR A 182 -0.38 -18.74 4.58
C THR A 182 -0.99 -19.43 5.80
N VAL A 183 -1.34 -20.68 5.65
CA VAL A 183 -1.97 -21.52 6.69
C VAL A 183 -1.08 -22.72 6.99
N GLN A 184 -0.82 -22.97 8.26
CA GLN A 184 -0.21 -24.21 8.71
C GLN A 184 -1.29 -25.18 9.19
N GLN A 185 -1.24 -26.41 8.67
CA GLN A 185 -2.10 -27.52 9.04
C GLN A 185 -1.30 -28.57 9.78
N THR A 186 -1.65 -28.82 11.03
CA THR A 186 -1.09 -29.91 11.86
C THR A 186 -2.03 -31.12 11.97
N GLY A 187 -3.30 -30.97 11.57
CA GLY A 187 -4.31 -32.03 11.58
C GLY A 187 -4.32 -32.87 10.30
N ALA A 188 -5.05 -33.97 10.32
CA ALA A 188 -5.20 -34.89 9.18
C ALA A 188 -6.11 -34.32 8.07
N THR A 189 -6.96 -33.35 8.39
CA THR A 189 -7.94 -32.77 7.46
C THR A 189 -7.40 -31.50 6.83
N ALA A 190 -7.46 -31.39 5.51
CA ALA A 190 -7.08 -30.18 4.79
C ALA A 190 -7.94 -28.97 5.23
N PRO A 191 -7.39 -27.75 5.23
CA PRO A 191 -8.17 -26.56 5.51
C PRO A 191 -9.24 -26.34 4.43
N THR A 192 -10.40 -25.89 4.86
CA THR A 192 -11.40 -25.32 3.96
C THR A 192 -11.15 -23.83 3.88
N ILE A 193 -10.83 -23.34 2.69
CA ILE A 193 -10.56 -21.93 2.41
C ILE A 193 -11.54 -21.50 1.32
N GLU A 194 -12.41 -20.55 1.62
CA GLU A 194 -13.47 -20.11 0.73
C GLU A 194 -13.39 -18.59 0.53
N ALA A 195 -13.54 -18.14 -0.70
CA ALA A 195 -13.62 -16.71 -0.99
C ALA A 195 -14.85 -16.09 -0.33
N ALA A 196 -14.72 -14.89 0.20
CA ALA A 196 -15.85 -14.08 0.62
C ALA A 196 -16.59 -13.49 -0.61
N ASP A 197 -17.78 -12.94 -0.39
CA ASP A 197 -18.56 -12.36 -1.47
C ASP A 197 -17.81 -11.24 -2.21
N GLY A 198 -17.81 -11.33 -3.53
CA GLY A 198 -17.10 -10.41 -4.41
C GLY A 198 -15.58 -10.61 -4.47
N TRP A 199 -15.04 -11.69 -3.88
CA TRP A 199 -13.65 -12.08 -4.02
C TRP A 199 -13.50 -13.33 -4.87
N GLU A 200 -12.39 -13.44 -5.59
CA GLU A 200 -11.99 -14.61 -6.34
C GLU A 200 -10.79 -15.27 -5.65
N LEU A 201 -10.86 -16.58 -5.40
CA LEU A 201 -9.80 -17.32 -4.73
C LEU A 201 -9.03 -18.16 -5.76
N THR A 202 -7.70 -18.03 -5.76
CA THR A 202 -6.84 -18.97 -6.49
C THR A 202 -6.84 -20.32 -5.79
N THR A 203 -6.70 -21.40 -6.55
CA THR A 203 -6.59 -22.75 -5.98
C THR A 203 -5.45 -22.82 -4.96
N PRO A 204 -5.74 -23.16 -3.69
CA PRO A 204 -4.72 -23.25 -2.65
C PRO A 204 -3.64 -24.28 -3.03
N LYS A 205 -2.37 -23.90 -2.80
CA LYS A 205 -1.21 -24.78 -3.03
C LYS A 205 -0.70 -25.26 -1.69
N SER A 206 -0.34 -26.55 -1.61
CA SER A 206 0.21 -27.14 -0.40
C SER A 206 1.65 -27.57 -0.57
N LYS A 207 2.42 -27.46 0.53
CA LYS A 207 3.78 -27.93 0.66
C LYS A 207 3.91 -28.68 1.98
N ALA A 208 4.31 -29.94 1.94
CA ALA A 208 4.57 -30.72 3.15
C ALA A 208 5.94 -30.34 3.74
N ASN A 209 5.99 -30.13 5.04
CA ASN A 209 7.21 -29.95 5.84
C ASN A 209 7.31 -31.08 6.87
N PRO A 210 7.74 -32.28 6.45
CA PRO A 210 7.70 -33.48 7.29
C PRO A 210 8.59 -33.36 8.53
N ASP A 211 9.71 -32.67 8.44
CA ASP A 211 10.63 -32.45 9.56
C ASP A 211 10.03 -31.56 10.65
N GLU A 212 9.08 -30.69 10.28
CA GLU A 212 8.40 -29.76 11.19
C GLU A 212 6.99 -30.26 11.58
N GLY A 213 6.51 -31.33 10.96
CA GLY A 213 5.25 -31.99 11.31
C GLY A 213 3.99 -31.24 10.87
N TYR A 214 4.08 -30.37 9.86
CA TYR A 214 2.92 -29.66 9.32
C TYR A 214 2.92 -29.61 7.79
N ILE A 215 1.75 -29.29 7.24
CA ILE A 215 1.56 -28.94 5.82
C ILE A 215 1.28 -27.43 5.76
N GLU A 216 2.02 -26.73 4.90
CA GLU A 216 1.81 -25.32 4.60
C GLU A 216 0.91 -25.17 3.38
N TRP A 217 -0.09 -24.30 3.49
CA TRP A 217 -1.01 -23.93 2.42
C TRP A 217 -0.84 -22.44 2.10
N THR A 218 -0.68 -22.14 0.83
CA THR A 218 -0.64 -20.75 0.34
C THR A 218 -1.73 -20.53 -0.69
N PHE A 219 -2.35 -19.36 -0.65
CA PHE A 219 -3.44 -18.99 -1.56
C PHE A 219 -3.50 -17.46 -1.69
N GLU A 220 -4.26 -17.03 -2.65
CA GLU A 220 -4.48 -15.62 -2.95
C GLU A 220 -5.95 -15.38 -3.26
N ALA A 221 -6.51 -14.33 -2.70
CA ALA A 221 -7.85 -13.84 -2.99
C ALA A 221 -7.74 -12.46 -3.64
N THR A 222 -8.45 -12.24 -4.73
CA THR A 222 -8.42 -11.00 -5.49
C THR A 222 -9.81 -10.39 -5.59
N LYS A 223 -9.86 -9.06 -5.64
CA LYS A 223 -11.09 -8.30 -5.83
C LYS A 223 -10.81 -7.06 -6.67
N ALA A 224 -11.58 -6.88 -7.73
CA ALA A 224 -11.57 -5.64 -8.48
C ALA A 224 -12.27 -4.53 -7.68
N ALA A 225 -11.62 -3.38 -7.58
CA ALA A 225 -12.21 -2.16 -7.03
C ALA A 225 -12.30 -1.11 -8.14
N ALA A 226 -13.51 -0.65 -8.44
CA ALA A 226 -13.75 0.39 -9.43
C ALA A 226 -13.42 1.77 -8.86
N SER A 227 -12.99 2.69 -9.72
CA SER A 227 -12.91 4.10 -9.35
C SER A 227 -14.30 4.70 -9.22
N THR A 228 -14.45 5.62 -8.27
CA THR A 228 -15.59 6.51 -8.17
C THR A 228 -15.24 7.81 -8.87
N GLU A 229 -16.06 8.24 -9.84
CA GLU A 229 -15.88 9.57 -10.42
C GLU A 229 -16.13 10.65 -9.35
N PRO A 230 -15.42 11.77 -9.39
CA PRO A 230 -15.71 12.89 -8.49
C PRO A 230 -17.11 13.42 -8.78
N VAL A 231 -17.88 13.62 -7.73
CA VAL A 231 -19.22 14.21 -7.78
C VAL A 231 -19.13 15.73 -7.90
#